data_827ee1acdea3a1f5e13881d87511e5e8
#
_entry.id   827ee1acdea3a1f5e13881d87511e5e8
#
_cell.length_a   1.000
_cell.length_b   1.000
_cell.length_c   1.000
_cell.angle_alpha   90.00
_cell.angle_beta   90.00
_cell.angle_gamma   90.00
#
_symmetry.space_group_name_H-M   'P 1'
#
loop_
_entity.id
_entity.type
_entity.pdbx_description
1 polymer ?
#
loop_
_entity_poly.entity_id
_entity_poly.type
_entity_poly.pdbx_seq_one_letter_code
_entity_poly.pdbx_strand_id
1 'polypeptide(L)'
;MIDKKWYRYIDIYDVIPDERNSKDHDVGVLCESMIRFGFTQPILVNKSDNKLLAGHGRVKALQSLLENGYQAPKRIMVEKDIEDEKIEHWLVPYHEVNIEDKAEAEAYLIADNRLTEIGGWLDDKLVASLHNILDETGTLDGIGWDLEDLDDIVKDLDKPLVDDDEVTIKVGKYKVKVSKEAFDSWLIKVQSEVGKDKEDIEDLITQRLEIDRL
;
A
#
# COMPACT_ATOMS: atom_id res chain seq x y z
N MET A 1 -5.37 1.58 -30.68
CA MET A 1 -6.37 2.64 -30.41
C MET A 1 -7.15 2.18 -29.20
N ILE A 2 -6.86 2.72 -27.99
CA ILE A 2 -7.61 2.38 -26.77
C ILE A 2 -8.96 3.05 -26.92
N ASP A 3 -10.02 2.26 -26.86
CA ASP A 3 -11.39 2.74 -26.98
C ASP A 3 -11.66 3.72 -25.83
N LYS A 4 -11.90 5.00 -26.15
CA LYS A 4 -12.18 6.08 -25.21
C LYS A 4 -13.44 5.86 -24.35
N LYS A 5 -14.13 4.75 -24.52
CA LYS A 5 -15.39 4.39 -23.86
C LYS A 5 -15.26 3.90 -22.39
N TRP A 6 -14.06 3.64 -21.91
CA TRP A 6 -13.85 3.00 -20.60
C TRP A 6 -13.63 3.98 -19.44
N TYR A 7 -13.29 5.25 -19.75
CA TYR A 7 -13.05 6.24 -18.71
C TYR A 7 -14.13 7.32 -18.77
N ARG A 8 -14.74 7.55 -17.61
CA ARG A 8 -15.51 8.75 -17.33
C ARG A 8 -14.59 9.76 -16.66
N TYR A 9 -15.00 11.02 -16.65
CA TYR A 9 -14.24 12.08 -16.01
C TYR A 9 -15.15 12.78 -15.00
N ILE A 10 -14.58 13.19 -13.87
CA ILE A 10 -15.25 13.91 -12.80
C ILE A 10 -14.33 15.01 -12.30
N ASP A 11 -14.91 16.17 -11.98
CA ASP A 11 -14.16 17.24 -11.31
C ASP A 11 -13.67 16.77 -9.94
N ILE A 12 -12.44 17.14 -9.58
CA ILE A 12 -11.84 16.74 -8.30
C ILE A 12 -12.63 17.25 -7.08
N TYR A 13 -13.41 18.32 -7.23
CA TYR A 13 -14.28 18.85 -6.16
C TYR A 13 -15.67 18.21 -6.15
N ASP A 14 -16.08 17.54 -7.23
CA ASP A 14 -17.31 16.76 -7.27
C ASP A 14 -17.15 15.33 -6.74
N VAL A 15 -15.91 14.91 -6.48
CA VAL A 15 -15.64 13.60 -5.90
C VAL A 15 -16.09 13.56 -4.44
N ILE A 16 -17.00 12.64 -4.12
CA ILE A 16 -17.52 12.45 -2.76
C ILE A 16 -16.63 11.44 -2.02
N PRO A 17 -15.80 11.85 -1.05
CA PRO A 17 -14.98 10.92 -0.29
C PRO A 17 -15.86 9.99 0.57
N ASP A 18 -15.43 8.76 0.77
CA ASP A 18 -16.07 7.89 1.75
C ASP A 18 -15.46 8.15 3.12
N GLU A 19 -16.30 8.56 4.08
CA GLU A 19 -15.90 8.91 5.45
C GLU A 19 -15.34 7.72 6.24
N ARG A 20 -15.64 6.49 5.78
CA ARG A 20 -15.13 5.24 6.39
C ARG A 20 -13.68 4.93 5.99
N ASN A 21 -13.11 5.67 5.03
CA ASN A 21 -11.72 5.48 4.68
C ASN A 21 -10.81 5.85 5.86
N SER A 22 -10.21 4.84 6.46
CA SER A 22 -9.36 4.96 7.65
C SER A 22 -7.89 5.22 7.35
N LYS A 23 -7.48 5.19 6.06
CA LYS A 23 -6.09 5.40 5.67
C LYS A 23 -5.72 6.88 5.71
N ASP A 24 -4.67 7.20 6.43
CA ASP A 24 -3.98 8.48 6.31
C ASP A 24 -3.07 8.49 5.09
N HIS A 25 -2.84 9.67 4.53
CA HIS A 25 -2.07 9.84 3.30
C HIS A 25 -1.08 10.98 3.45
N ASP A 26 0.17 10.71 3.12
CA ASP A 26 1.15 11.79 2.93
C ASP A 26 0.85 12.51 1.61
N VAL A 27 0.12 13.62 1.73
CA VAL A 27 -0.31 14.44 0.59
C VAL A 27 0.89 15.07 -0.11
N GLY A 28 1.94 15.44 0.63
CA GLY A 28 3.16 16.02 0.09
C GLY A 28 3.85 15.09 -0.89
N VAL A 29 4.15 13.87 -0.45
CA VAL A 29 4.78 12.82 -1.29
C VAL A 29 3.91 12.50 -2.51
N LEU A 30 2.58 12.47 -2.35
CA LEU A 30 1.67 12.25 -3.48
C LEU A 30 1.69 13.41 -4.48
N CYS A 31 1.80 14.66 -4.03
CA CYS A 31 1.95 15.82 -4.90
C CYS A 31 3.24 15.73 -5.72
N GLU A 32 4.37 15.44 -5.09
CA GLU A 32 5.65 15.27 -5.77
C GLU A 32 5.59 14.16 -6.83
N SER A 33 5.00 13.03 -6.48
CA SER A 33 4.81 11.91 -7.40
C SER A 33 3.95 12.30 -8.61
N MET A 34 2.88 13.07 -8.39
CA MET A 34 2.02 13.55 -9.48
C MET A 34 2.69 14.60 -10.35
N ILE A 35 3.52 15.48 -9.78
CA ILE A 35 4.31 16.45 -10.56
C ILE A 35 5.27 15.70 -11.47
N ARG A 36 5.98 14.70 -10.94
CA ARG A 36 6.99 13.93 -11.68
C ARG A 36 6.38 13.02 -12.74
N PHE A 37 5.41 12.20 -12.36
CA PHE A 37 4.87 11.13 -13.20
C PHE A 37 3.51 11.46 -13.84
N GLY A 38 2.81 12.48 -13.33
CA GLY A 38 1.44 12.81 -13.70
C GLY A 38 0.42 11.87 -13.06
N PHE A 39 -0.85 12.02 -13.40
CA PHE A 39 -1.94 11.18 -12.91
C PHE A 39 -1.98 9.85 -13.66
N THR A 40 -1.50 8.77 -13.04
CA THR A 40 -1.26 7.48 -13.69
C THR A 40 -2.35 6.44 -13.48
N GLN A 41 -3.12 6.56 -12.39
CA GLN A 41 -4.13 5.58 -11.99
C GLN A 41 -5.48 6.26 -11.79
N PRO A 42 -6.55 5.83 -12.51
CA PRO A 42 -7.91 6.33 -12.27
C PRO A 42 -8.35 6.13 -10.83
N ILE A 43 -9.30 6.94 -10.38
CA ILE A 43 -9.98 6.71 -9.12
C ILE A 43 -11.12 5.71 -9.30
N LEU A 44 -11.58 5.09 -8.22
CA LEU A 44 -12.68 4.14 -8.23
C LEU A 44 -13.85 4.69 -7.44
N VAL A 45 -15.02 4.78 -8.09
CA VAL A 45 -16.25 5.31 -7.51
C VAL A 45 -17.29 4.21 -7.41
N ASN A 46 -17.96 4.12 -6.26
CA ASN A 46 -19.08 3.20 -6.09
C ASN A 46 -20.34 3.78 -6.74
N LYS A 47 -20.90 3.06 -7.68
CA LYS A 47 -22.08 3.49 -8.41
C LYS A 47 -23.36 3.55 -7.53
N SER A 48 -23.41 2.75 -6.45
CA SER A 48 -24.59 2.65 -5.60
C SER A 48 -24.84 3.92 -4.77
N ASP A 49 -23.78 4.62 -4.36
CA ASP A 49 -23.85 5.80 -3.50
C ASP A 49 -22.99 6.98 -3.97
N ASN A 50 -22.33 6.84 -5.13
CA ASN A 50 -21.39 7.79 -5.75
C ASN A 50 -20.18 8.16 -4.86
N LYS A 51 -19.86 7.31 -3.87
CA LYS A 51 -18.70 7.55 -3.00
C LYS A 51 -17.41 6.97 -3.57
N LEU A 52 -16.31 7.63 -3.23
CA LEU A 52 -14.98 7.20 -3.59
C LEU A 52 -14.60 5.92 -2.83
N LEU A 53 -14.18 4.87 -3.55
CA LEU A 53 -13.68 3.62 -2.97
C LEU A 53 -12.15 3.55 -2.98
N ALA A 54 -11.49 4.09 -4.01
CA ALA A 54 -10.03 4.11 -4.09
C ALA A 54 -9.52 5.40 -4.72
N GLY A 55 -8.45 5.96 -4.15
CA GLY A 55 -7.80 7.17 -4.64
C GLY A 55 -8.02 8.42 -3.80
N HIS A 56 -8.46 8.29 -2.55
CA HIS A 56 -8.65 9.41 -1.63
C HIS A 56 -7.43 10.33 -1.52
N GLY A 57 -6.23 9.76 -1.34
CA GLY A 57 -4.99 10.53 -1.29
C GLY A 57 -4.70 11.25 -2.60
N ARG A 58 -4.97 10.60 -3.75
CA ARG A 58 -4.76 11.20 -5.07
C ARG A 58 -5.66 12.42 -5.30
N VAL A 59 -6.93 12.34 -4.90
CA VAL A 59 -7.85 13.48 -5.01
C VAL A 59 -7.39 14.63 -4.11
N LYS A 60 -7.05 14.34 -2.85
CA LYS A 60 -6.51 15.35 -1.91
C LYS A 60 -5.24 16.03 -2.45
N ALA A 61 -4.33 15.26 -3.05
CA ALA A 61 -3.11 15.80 -3.63
C ALA A 61 -3.40 16.74 -4.81
N LEU A 62 -4.34 16.37 -5.69
CA LEU A 62 -4.74 17.25 -6.80
C LEU A 62 -5.41 18.53 -6.33
N GLN A 63 -6.29 18.44 -5.32
CA GLN A 63 -6.91 19.62 -4.71
C GLN A 63 -5.84 20.53 -4.11
N SER A 64 -4.89 19.97 -3.36
CA SER A 64 -3.76 20.73 -2.80
C SER A 64 -2.90 21.38 -3.88
N LEU A 65 -2.60 20.70 -4.98
CA LEU A 65 -1.84 21.29 -6.10
C LEU A 65 -2.58 22.45 -6.74
N LEU A 66 -3.88 22.28 -7.01
CA LEU A 66 -4.70 23.34 -7.62
C LEU A 66 -4.81 24.57 -6.69
N GLU A 67 -5.10 24.37 -5.41
CA GLU A 67 -5.21 25.41 -4.40
C GLU A 67 -3.92 26.19 -4.20
N ASN A 68 -2.77 25.55 -4.38
CA ASN A 68 -1.45 26.20 -4.31
C ASN A 68 -0.96 26.75 -5.65
N GLY A 69 -1.81 26.77 -6.67
CA GLY A 69 -1.51 27.41 -7.97
C GLY A 69 -0.54 26.64 -8.84
N TYR A 70 -0.37 25.34 -8.62
CA TYR A 70 0.43 24.50 -9.51
C TYR A 70 -0.28 24.27 -10.85
N GLN A 71 0.49 23.96 -11.87
CA GLN A 71 -0.06 23.51 -13.13
C GLN A 71 -0.61 22.09 -12.99
N ALA A 72 -1.66 21.79 -13.75
CA ALA A 72 -2.25 20.46 -13.76
C ALA A 72 -1.21 19.39 -14.14
N PRO A 73 -1.08 18.32 -13.34
CA PRO A 73 -0.21 17.22 -13.69
C PRO A 73 -0.57 16.59 -15.03
N LYS A 74 0.40 15.97 -15.69
CA LYS A 74 0.14 15.25 -16.97
C LYS A 74 -1.03 14.28 -16.80
N ARG A 75 -1.86 14.16 -17.84
CA ARG A 75 -3.06 13.29 -17.90
C ARG A 75 -4.27 13.76 -17.09
N ILE A 76 -4.21 14.92 -16.47
CA ILE A 76 -5.39 15.64 -15.98
C ILE A 76 -6.00 16.41 -17.14
N MET A 77 -7.31 16.31 -17.30
CA MET A 77 -8.05 17.17 -18.24
C MET A 77 -8.39 18.47 -17.53
N VAL A 78 -8.07 19.59 -18.16
CA VAL A 78 -8.37 20.92 -17.61
C VAL A 78 -9.47 21.54 -18.46
N GLU A 79 -10.53 21.94 -17.80
CA GLU A 79 -11.60 22.77 -18.37
C GLU A 79 -11.56 24.14 -17.68
N LYS A 80 -11.88 25.20 -18.44
CA LYS A 80 -12.00 26.54 -17.88
C LYS A 80 -13.46 26.85 -17.65
N ASP A 81 -13.74 27.56 -16.58
CA ASP A 81 -15.08 28.04 -16.31
C ASP A 81 -15.56 28.99 -17.42
N ILE A 82 -16.85 28.94 -17.75
CA ILE A 82 -17.45 29.72 -18.85
C ILE A 82 -17.58 31.19 -18.44
N GLU A 83 -17.80 31.47 -17.15
CA GLU A 83 -18.02 32.83 -16.66
C GLU A 83 -16.73 33.50 -16.21
N ASP A 84 -15.75 32.70 -15.69
CA ASP A 84 -14.43 33.20 -15.29
C ASP A 84 -13.32 32.28 -15.78
N GLU A 85 -12.67 32.62 -16.89
CA GLU A 85 -11.55 31.84 -17.47
C GLU A 85 -10.34 31.64 -16.52
N LYS A 86 -10.30 32.32 -15.38
CA LYS A 86 -9.27 32.10 -14.36
C LYS A 86 -9.54 30.91 -13.49
N ILE A 87 -10.78 30.43 -13.46
CA ILE A 87 -11.17 29.24 -12.72
C ILE A 87 -10.92 28.02 -13.59
N GLU A 88 -10.07 27.12 -13.11
CA GLU A 88 -9.77 25.86 -13.76
C GLU A 88 -10.46 24.71 -13.04
N HIS A 89 -11.11 23.85 -13.82
CA HIS A 89 -11.69 22.59 -13.38
C HIS A 89 -10.76 21.45 -13.77
N TRP A 90 -10.26 20.71 -12.79
CA TRP A 90 -9.40 19.57 -13.04
C TRP A 90 -10.21 18.27 -13.00
N LEU A 91 -10.31 17.63 -14.16
CA LEU A 91 -11.09 16.42 -14.34
C LEU A 91 -10.21 15.19 -14.28
N VAL A 92 -10.55 14.25 -13.40
CA VAL A 92 -9.85 12.97 -13.25
C VAL A 92 -10.62 11.83 -13.91
N PRO A 93 -9.91 10.90 -14.56
CA PRO A 93 -10.54 9.68 -15.03
C PRO A 93 -10.94 8.79 -13.86
N TYR A 94 -12.12 8.17 -13.96
CA TYR A 94 -12.60 7.23 -12.96
C TYR A 94 -13.24 6.00 -13.56
N HIS A 95 -13.23 4.92 -12.78
CA HIS A 95 -14.00 3.71 -13.01
C HIS A 95 -15.17 3.64 -12.04
N GLU A 96 -16.24 2.99 -12.46
CA GLU A 96 -17.37 2.67 -11.59
C GLU A 96 -17.39 1.18 -11.28
N VAL A 97 -17.66 0.88 -10.02
CA VAL A 97 -18.02 -0.47 -9.55
C VAL A 97 -19.33 -0.37 -8.78
N ASN A 98 -20.16 -1.38 -8.84
CA ASN A 98 -21.43 -1.39 -8.10
C ASN A 98 -21.31 -2.35 -6.91
N ILE A 99 -21.15 -1.80 -5.72
CA ILE A 99 -21.20 -2.52 -4.44
C ILE A 99 -22.36 -1.98 -3.64
N GLU A 100 -23.47 -2.73 -3.60
CA GLU A 100 -24.72 -2.30 -2.95
C GLU A 100 -24.67 -2.49 -1.43
N ASP A 101 -24.01 -3.55 -0.98
CA ASP A 101 -23.84 -3.83 0.45
C ASP A 101 -22.81 -2.88 1.06
N LYS A 102 -23.22 -2.18 2.12
CA LYS A 102 -22.37 -1.18 2.79
C LYS A 102 -21.17 -1.82 3.51
N ALA A 103 -21.34 -3.02 4.07
CA ALA A 103 -20.25 -3.72 4.75
C ALA A 103 -19.22 -4.23 3.73
N GLU A 104 -19.66 -4.71 2.57
CA GLU A 104 -18.78 -5.09 1.47
C GLU A 104 -18.02 -3.88 0.91
N ALA A 105 -18.67 -2.71 0.75
CA ALA A 105 -17.99 -1.50 0.32
C ALA A 105 -16.91 -1.06 1.34
N GLU A 106 -17.19 -1.16 2.63
CA GLU A 106 -16.22 -0.88 3.70
C GLU A 106 -15.08 -1.91 3.74
N ALA A 107 -15.42 -3.19 3.58
CA ALA A 107 -14.41 -4.26 3.46
C ALA A 107 -13.48 -4.02 2.26
N TYR A 108 -14.02 -3.56 1.12
CA TYR A 108 -13.23 -3.20 -0.04
C TYR A 108 -12.26 -2.04 0.25
N LEU A 109 -12.73 -0.96 0.91
CA LEU A 109 -11.88 0.16 1.31
C LEU A 109 -10.68 -0.28 2.15
N ILE A 110 -10.93 -1.17 3.11
CA ILE A 110 -9.88 -1.72 3.97
C ILE A 110 -8.92 -2.61 3.17
N ALA A 111 -9.48 -3.50 2.34
CA ALA A 111 -8.69 -4.45 1.56
C ALA A 111 -7.79 -3.76 0.53
N ASP A 112 -8.30 -2.78 -0.23
CA ASP A 112 -7.53 -2.02 -1.22
C ASP A 112 -6.30 -1.36 -0.59
N ASN A 113 -6.47 -0.76 0.58
CA ASN A 113 -5.36 -0.17 1.33
C ASN A 113 -4.41 -1.23 1.90
N ARG A 114 -4.95 -2.26 2.56
CA ARG A 114 -4.14 -3.27 3.26
C ARG A 114 -3.31 -4.15 2.34
N LEU A 115 -3.86 -4.53 1.18
CA LEU A 115 -3.16 -5.39 0.23
C LEU A 115 -1.90 -4.74 -0.35
N THR A 116 -1.85 -3.41 -0.43
CA THR A 116 -0.64 -2.69 -0.85
C THR A 116 0.45 -2.66 0.23
N GLU A 117 0.09 -2.88 1.51
CA GLU A 117 1.00 -2.86 2.66
C GLU A 117 1.57 -4.24 3.01
N ILE A 118 0.86 -5.33 2.66
CA ILE A 118 1.28 -6.70 2.99
C ILE A 118 2.53 -7.12 2.21
N GLY A 119 2.71 -6.59 1.01
CA GLY A 119 3.92 -6.81 0.22
C GLY A 119 5.11 -6.08 0.83
N GLY A 120 6.27 -6.75 0.90
CA GLY A 120 7.52 -6.10 1.24
C GLY A 120 8.34 -5.78 -0.02
N TRP A 121 9.54 -5.27 0.20
CA TRP A 121 10.53 -5.03 -0.83
C TRP A 121 11.61 -6.12 -0.80
N LEU A 122 12.23 -6.38 -1.92
CA LEU A 122 13.48 -7.13 -1.99
C LEU A 122 14.60 -6.09 -1.88
N ASP A 123 15.18 -5.96 -0.70
CA ASP A 123 16.04 -4.83 -0.34
C ASP A 123 17.24 -4.69 -1.27
N ASP A 124 17.88 -5.79 -1.67
CA ASP A 124 18.97 -5.80 -2.62
C ASP A 124 18.58 -5.20 -3.99
N LYS A 125 17.38 -5.54 -4.48
CA LYS A 125 16.85 -5.01 -5.75
C LYS A 125 16.38 -3.57 -5.60
N LEU A 126 15.78 -3.24 -4.47
CA LEU A 126 15.33 -1.88 -4.18
C LEU A 126 16.52 -0.93 -4.17
N VAL A 127 17.58 -1.25 -3.41
CA VAL A 127 18.82 -0.45 -3.34
C VAL A 127 19.43 -0.26 -4.73
N ALA A 128 19.56 -1.36 -5.51
CA ALA A 128 20.09 -1.26 -6.87
C ALA A 128 19.24 -0.33 -7.76
N SER A 129 17.91 -0.38 -7.63
CA SER A 129 17.00 0.48 -8.39
C SER A 129 17.08 1.93 -7.96
N LEU A 130 17.14 2.20 -6.64
CA LEU A 130 17.26 3.56 -6.10
C LEU A 130 18.59 4.22 -6.51
N HIS A 131 19.71 3.50 -6.44
CA HIS A 131 21.00 3.99 -6.94
C HIS A 131 20.95 4.30 -8.44
N ASN A 132 20.39 3.40 -9.25
CA ASN A 132 20.28 3.63 -10.69
C ASN A 132 19.41 4.86 -11.02
N ILE A 133 18.30 5.06 -10.30
CA ILE A 133 17.45 6.24 -10.46
C ILE A 133 18.22 7.51 -10.08
N LEU A 134 18.94 7.48 -8.95
CA LEU A 134 19.73 8.61 -8.48
C LEU A 134 20.85 8.96 -9.46
N ASP A 135 21.57 7.97 -9.98
CA ASP A 135 22.64 8.16 -10.95
C ASP A 135 22.13 8.76 -12.27
N GLU A 136 20.97 8.30 -12.75
CA GLU A 136 20.40 8.74 -14.03
C GLU A 136 19.64 10.07 -13.93
N THR A 137 19.00 10.37 -12.80
CA THR A 137 18.10 11.52 -12.66
C THR A 137 18.60 12.59 -11.69
N GLY A 138 19.56 12.24 -10.83
CA GLY A 138 20.09 13.12 -9.78
C GLY A 138 19.18 13.30 -8.56
N THR A 139 17.99 12.64 -8.53
CA THR A 139 17.04 12.80 -7.42
C THR A 139 16.14 11.58 -7.24
N LEU A 140 15.71 11.37 -5.98
CA LEU A 140 14.67 10.40 -5.60
C LEU A 140 13.28 11.05 -5.39
N ASP A 141 13.14 12.36 -5.64
CA ASP A 141 11.87 13.07 -5.41
C ASP A 141 10.68 12.41 -6.09
N GLY A 142 9.57 12.35 -5.41
CA GLY A 142 8.29 11.84 -5.92
C GLY A 142 8.19 10.32 -6.06
N ILE A 143 9.17 9.56 -5.57
CA ILE A 143 9.10 8.08 -5.54
C ILE A 143 8.78 7.53 -4.15
N GLY A 144 8.70 8.40 -3.14
CA GLY A 144 8.39 8.01 -1.76
C GLY A 144 9.56 7.40 -1.00
N TRP A 145 10.78 7.58 -1.50
CA TRP A 145 12.04 7.21 -0.87
C TRP A 145 12.98 8.42 -0.92
N ASP A 146 13.78 8.59 0.11
CA ASP A 146 14.82 9.62 0.17
C ASP A 146 16.22 9.03 0.36
N LEU A 147 17.23 9.89 0.50
CA LEU A 147 18.61 9.44 0.69
C LEU A 147 18.85 8.82 2.08
N GLU A 148 18.09 9.22 3.09
CA GLU A 148 18.19 8.67 4.44
C GLU A 148 17.62 7.26 4.47
N ASP A 149 16.46 7.05 3.83
CA ASP A 149 15.86 5.73 3.64
C ASP A 149 16.83 4.78 2.91
N LEU A 150 17.44 5.24 1.82
CA LEU A 150 18.40 4.45 1.05
C LEU A 150 19.60 4.06 1.91
N ASP A 151 20.19 5.03 2.65
CA ASP A 151 21.30 4.78 3.56
C ASP A 151 20.94 3.77 4.65
N ASP A 152 19.73 3.82 5.18
CA ASP A 152 19.27 2.92 6.23
C ASP A 152 19.07 1.48 5.72
N ILE A 153 18.53 1.31 4.51
CA ILE A 153 18.43 -0.01 3.88
C ILE A 153 19.81 -0.59 3.61
N VAL A 154 20.75 0.22 3.11
CA VAL A 154 22.14 -0.23 2.86
C VAL A 154 22.81 -0.65 4.16
N LYS A 155 22.67 0.13 5.26
CA LYS A 155 23.20 -0.26 6.58
C LYS A 155 22.59 -1.55 7.09
N ASP A 156 21.29 -1.79 6.83
CA ASP A 156 20.62 -3.01 7.24
C ASP A 156 21.11 -4.24 6.43
N LEU A 157 21.40 -4.05 5.14
CA LEU A 157 22.01 -5.09 4.29
C LEU A 157 23.46 -5.39 4.70
N ASP A 158 24.22 -4.39 5.16
CA ASP A 158 25.61 -4.55 5.62
C ASP A 158 25.71 -5.12 7.05
N LYS A 159 24.61 -5.16 7.78
CA LYS A 159 24.62 -5.86 9.08
C LYS A 159 24.96 -7.32 8.82
N PRO A 160 25.94 -7.88 9.57
CA PRO A 160 26.18 -9.31 9.48
C PRO A 160 24.85 -10.01 9.70
N LEU A 161 24.49 -10.86 8.75
CA LEU A 161 23.27 -11.68 8.83
C LEU A 161 23.28 -12.31 10.22
N VAL A 162 22.59 -11.70 11.17
CA VAL A 162 22.09 -12.42 12.34
C VAL A 162 21.17 -13.43 11.70
N ASP A 163 21.59 -14.68 11.76
CA ASP A 163 21.04 -15.81 11.03
C ASP A 163 19.51 -15.84 11.24
N ASP A 164 18.74 -15.09 10.42
CA ASP A 164 17.27 -15.11 10.42
C ASP A 164 16.73 -16.50 10.03
N ASP A 165 17.66 -17.38 9.63
CA ASP A 165 17.40 -18.80 9.44
C ASP A 165 17.34 -19.58 10.75
N GLU A 166 17.60 -18.95 11.91
CA GLU A 166 17.49 -19.61 13.21
C GLU A 166 16.26 -19.12 14.00
N VAL A 167 15.39 -20.04 14.37
CA VAL A 167 14.30 -19.81 15.33
C VAL A 167 14.75 -20.29 16.70
N THR A 168 14.61 -19.45 17.72
CA THR A 168 14.89 -19.84 19.11
C THR A 168 13.61 -20.34 19.79
N ILE A 169 13.57 -21.62 20.08
CA ILE A 169 12.51 -22.27 20.88
C ILE A 169 12.91 -22.19 22.37
N LYS A 170 12.00 -21.70 23.22
CA LYS A 170 12.20 -21.62 24.68
C LYS A 170 11.34 -22.64 25.37
N VAL A 171 11.97 -23.49 26.14
CA VAL A 171 11.30 -24.45 27.03
C VAL A 171 11.83 -24.23 28.46
N GLY A 172 11.08 -23.53 29.27
CA GLY A 172 11.51 -23.08 30.60
C GLY A 172 12.78 -22.19 30.52
N LYS A 173 13.86 -22.59 31.17
CA LYS A 173 15.16 -21.89 31.13
C LYS A 173 16.03 -22.28 29.94
N TYR A 174 15.67 -23.30 29.19
CA TYR A 174 16.45 -23.77 28.03
C TYR A 174 16.06 -23.05 26.77
N LYS A 175 17.06 -22.80 25.94
CA LYS A 175 16.90 -22.20 24.61
C LYS A 175 17.52 -23.14 23.59
N VAL A 176 16.76 -23.51 22.57
CA VAL A 176 17.21 -24.36 21.48
C VAL A 176 17.09 -23.54 20.20
N LYS A 177 18.19 -23.45 19.46
CA LYS A 177 18.21 -22.84 18.13
C LYS A 177 17.95 -23.90 17.07
N VAL A 178 17.01 -23.66 16.21
CA VAL A 178 16.69 -24.52 15.05
C VAL A 178 16.66 -23.66 13.79
N SER A 179 16.95 -24.25 12.63
CA SER A 179 16.81 -23.50 11.39
C SER A 179 15.34 -23.15 11.16
N LYS A 180 15.09 -22.00 10.57
CA LYS A 180 13.75 -21.53 10.19
C LYS A 180 13.06 -22.56 9.29
N GLU A 181 13.78 -23.12 8.33
CA GLU A 181 13.28 -24.18 7.43
C GLU A 181 12.78 -25.41 8.22
N ALA A 182 13.57 -25.85 9.21
CA ALA A 182 13.18 -26.97 10.09
C ALA A 182 11.95 -26.61 10.93
N PHE A 183 11.90 -25.37 11.45
CA PHE A 183 10.76 -24.90 12.23
C PHE A 183 9.49 -24.81 11.39
N ASP A 184 9.57 -24.20 10.20
CA ASP A 184 8.43 -24.04 9.29
C ASP A 184 7.93 -25.41 8.81
N SER A 185 8.83 -26.33 8.48
CA SER A 185 8.48 -27.71 8.12
C SER A 185 7.79 -28.44 9.26
N TRP A 186 8.24 -28.24 10.50
CA TRP A 186 7.61 -28.77 11.67
C TRP A 186 6.23 -28.16 11.93
N LEU A 187 6.10 -26.83 11.79
CA LEU A 187 4.84 -26.12 11.97
C LEU A 187 3.77 -26.55 10.94
N ILE A 188 4.16 -26.75 9.71
CA ILE A 188 3.27 -27.28 8.65
C ILE A 188 2.76 -28.68 9.05
N LYS A 189 3.62 -29.54 9.57
CA LYS A 189 3.19 -30.87 10.05
C LYS A 189 2.19 -30.77 11.19
N VAL A 190 2.46 -29.92 12.18
CA VAL A 190 1.55 -29.67 13.31
C VAL A 190 0.20 -29.17 12.81
N GLN A 191 0.20 -28.17 11.93
CA GLN A 191 -1.03 -27.60 11.36
C GLN A 191 -1.80 -28.60 10.48
N SER A 192 -1.12 -29.57 9.87
CA SER A 192 -1.78 -30.63 9.09
C SER A 192 -2.51 -31.66 9.97
N GLU A 193 -2.13 -31.78 11.24
CA GLU A 193 -2.74 -32.71 12.18
C GLU A 193 -3.94 -32.10 12.92
N VAL A 194 -3.84 -30.85 13.37
CA VAL A 194 -4.83 -30.22 14.23
C VAL A 194 -5.45 -28.94 13.65
N GLY A 195 -5.05 -28.53 12.45
CA GLY A 195 -5.52 -27.29 11.87
C GLY A 195 -4.66 -26.08 12.25
N LYS A 196 -5.20 -24.86 12.02
CA LYS A 196 -4.49 -23.60 12.26
C LYS A 196 -4.94 -22.89 13.54
N ASP A 197 -5.84 -23.49 14.30
CA ASP A 197 -6.31 -22.90 15.54
C ASP A 197 -5.17 -22.92 16.57
N LYS A 198 -5.02 -21.82 17.30
CA LYS A 198 -3.91 -21.65 18.24
C LYS A 198 -4.02 -22.62 19.41
N GLU A 199 -5.22 -22.83 19.90
CA GLU A 199 -5.49 -23.66 21.07
C GLU A 199 -5.22 -25.14 20.77
N ASP A 200 -5.66 -25.62 19.61
CA ASP A 200 -5.41 -26.97 19.13
C ASP A 200 -3.91 -27.24 18.92
N ILE A 201 -3.18 -26.25 18.39
CA ILE A 201 -1.73 -26.33 18.21
C ILE A 201 -1.02 -26.39 19.58
N GLU A 202 -1.41 -25.53 20.52
CA GLU A 202 -0.84 -25.51 21.87
C GLU A 202 -1.10 -26.86 22.63
N ASP A 203 -2.28 -27.43 22.48
CA ASP A 203 -2.63 -28.72 23.06
C ASP A 203 -1.79 -29.87 22.49
N LEU A 204 -1.60 -29.89 21.16
CA LEU A 204 -0.75 -30.89 20.52
C LEU A 204 0.73 -30.75 20.96
N ILE A 205 1.22 -29.51 21.12
CA ILE A 205 2.59 -29.26 21.57
C ILE A 205 2.76 -29.73 23.01
N THR A 206 1.83 -29.41 23.94
CA THR A 206 1.89 -29.84 25.33
C THR A 206 1.81 -31.34 25.46
N GLN A 207 0.94 -31.99 24.67
CA GLN A 207 0.85 -33.46 24.64
C GLN A 207 2.17 -34.09 24.16
N ARG A 208 2.81 -33.54 23.11
CA ARG A 208 4.10 -34.08 22.62
C ARG A 208 5.27 -33.83 23.56
N LEU A 209 5.21 -32.79 24.39
CA LEU A 209 6.21 -32.50 25.41
C LEU A 209 5.93 -33.25 26.74
N GLU A 210 4.83 -33.99 26.80
CA GLU A 210 4.38 -34.67 28.04
C GLU A 210 4.28 -33.73 29.23
N ILE A 211 3.76 -32.49 28.98
CA ILE A 211 3.60 -31.45 30.01
C ILE A 211 2.11 -31.22 30.23
N ASP A 212 1.66 -31.22 31.47
CA ASP A 212 0.29 -30.88 31.82
C ASP A 212 0.04 -29.34 31.58
N ARG A 213 -1.08 -29.02 30.96
CA ARG A 213 -1.53 -27.62 30.82
C ARG A 213 -2.12 -27.18 32.17
N LEU A 214 -1.69 -26.01 32.67
CA LEU A 214 -2.21 -25.42 33.93
C LEU A 214 -3.59 -24.81 33.73
#